data_c4e4ecc3da83a6752468195a1c1dfb1f
#
_entry.id   c4e4ecc3da83a6752468195a1c1dfb1f
#
_cell.length_a   1.000
_cell.length_b   1.000
_cell.length_c   1.000
_cell.angle_alpha   90.00
_cell.angle_beta   90.00
_cell.angle_gamma   90.00
#
_symmetry.space_group_name_H-M   'P 1'
#
loop_
_entity.id
_entity.type
_entity.pdbx_description
1 polymer ?
#
loop_
_entity_poly.entity_id
_entity_poly.type
_entity_poly.pdbx_seq_one_letter_code
_entity_poly.pdbx_strand_id
1 'polypeptide(L)'
;MKCNMKLAGGVLLALAMCLPAAAQRPVWEQSGTLNCDVSGGIGFVVGSQRQVNCLFTPGYPAPPEQYVGTITKVGLDVGFTTGGQLTWSVLQSTTRRRGVLAGSYAGASAEATVGAGLGANVLVGGNDRSVALQPLSIQGQVGLNVAAGIAEISLQFVR
;
A
#
# COMPACT_ATOMS: atom_id res chain seq x y z
N MET A 1 55.01 -64.28 -4.91
CA MET A 1 54.12 -63.60 -5.89
C MET A 1 53.39 -62.51 -5.16
N LYS A 2 53.66 -61.23 -5.49
CA LYS A 2 53.10 -60.07 -4.81
C LYS A 2 51.90 -59.57 -5.58
N CYS A 3 50.74 -59.59 -4.95
CA CYS A 3 49.52 -59.07 -5.53
C CYS A 3 49.39 -57.58 -5.12
N ASN A 4 49.53 -56.65 -6.07
CA ASN A 4 49.40 -55.24 -5.87
C ASN A 4 47.94 -54.88 -6.11
N MET A 5 47.19 -54.57 -5.04
CA MET A 5 45.84 -54.06 -5.07
C MET A 5 45.88 -52.55 -5.14
N LYS A 6 45.57 -51.97 -6.29
CA LYS A 6 45.42 -50.55 -6.50
C LYS A 6 44.08 -50.07 -5.94
N LEU A 7 44.12 -49.26 -4.88
CA LEU A 7 42.93 -48.55 -4.42
C LEU A 7 42.57 -47.45 -5.45
N ALA A 8 41.40 -47.60 -6.06
CA ALA A 8 40.76 -46.53 -6.82
C ALA A 8 40.03 -45.63 -5.85
N GLY A 9 40.55 -44.42 -5.64
CA GLY A 9 39.89 -43.39 -4.84
C GLY A 9 38.73 -42.79 -5.63
N GLY A 10 37.51 -43.10 -5.22
CA GLY A 10 36.31 -42.46 -5.72
C GLY A 10 36.14 -41.06 -5.08
N VAL A 11 36.31 -40.01 -5.88
CA VAL A 11 35.97 -38.64 -5.47
C VAL A 11 34.45 -38.50 -5.58
N LEU A 12 33.76 -38.53 -4.44
CA LEU A 12 32.36 -38.12 -4.35
C LEU A 12 32.27 -36.61 -4.48
N LEU A 13 31.87 -36.15 -5.66
CA LEU A 13 31.55 -34.75 -5.91
C LEU A 13 30.16 -34.48 -5.28
N ALA A 14 30.14 -33.92 -4.07
CA ALA A 14 28.90 -33.45 -3.43
C ALA A 14 28.43 -32.21 -4.16
N LEU A 15 27.43 -32.34 -5.06
CA LEU A 15 26.70 -31.22 -5.61
C LEU A 15 25.86 -30.60 -4.47
N ALA A 16 26.34 -29.52 -3.90
CA ALA A 16 25.56 -28.66 -3.02
C ALA A 16 24.46 -27.99 -3.87
N MET A 17 23.25 -28.51 -3.85
CA MET A 17 22.07 -27.84 -4.40
C MET A 17 21.78 -26.61 -3.54
N CYS A 18 22.22 -25.42 -3.99
CA CYS A 18 21.74 -24.14 -3.47
C CYS A 18 20.24 -24.02 -3.86
N LEU A 19 19.37 -24.34 -2.93
CA LEU A 19 17.95 -24.02 -3.05
C LEU A 19 17.86 -22.48 -3.02
N PRO A 20 17.18 -21.85 -4.00
CA PRO A 20 16.93 -20.42 -3.93
C PRO A 20 16.08 -20.17 -2.69
N ALA A 21 16.56 -19.29 -1.80
CA ALA A 21 15.79 -18.80 -0.68
C ALA A 21 14.56 -18.11 -1.28
N ALA A 22 13.38 -18.73 -1.15
CA ALA A 22 12.13 -18.11 -1.53
C ALA A 22 11.99 -16.85 -0.69
N ALA A 23 12.14 -15.68 -1.31
CA ALA A 23 11.88 -14.41 -0.67
C ALA A 23 10.46 -14.44 -0.14
N GLN A 24 10.30 -14.43 1.17
CA GLN A 24 8.98 -14.40 1.82
C GLN A 24 8.29 -13.10 1.41
N ARG A 25 7.23 -13.21 0.60
CA ARG A 25 6.42 -12.06 0.23
C ARG A 25 5.74 -11.53 1.48
N PRO A 26 5.71 -10.21 1.69
CA PRO A 26 4.97 -9.65 2.80
C PRO A 26 3.51 -10.08 2.71
N VAL A 27 2.98 -10.63 3.78
CA VAL A 27 1.56 -10.99 3.88
C VAL A 27 0.81 -9.71 4.27
N TRP A 28 -0.02 -9.23 3.38
CA TRP A 28 -0.88 -8.09 3.61
C TRP A 28 -2.19 -8.55 4.22
N GLU A 29 -2.48 -8.09 5.44
CA GLU A 29 -3.73 -8.38 6.13
C GLU A 29 -4.61 -7.15 6.22
N GLN A 30 -5.91 -7.32 6.00
CA GLN A 30 -6.86 -6.23 6.21
C GLN A 30 -6.93 -5.89 7.69
N SER A 31 -6.60 -4.65 8.02
CA SER A 31 -6.56 -4.16 9.40
C SER A 31 -7.73 -3.26 9.76
N GLY A 32 -8.49 -2.79 8.79
CA GLY A 32 -9.63 -1.93 9.01
C GLY A 32 -10.03 -1.12 7.79
N THR A 33 -10.82 -0.08 8.02
CA THR A 33 -11.35 0.81 6.99
C THR A 33 -11.00 2.26 7.31
N LEU A 34 -10.54 3.00 6.32
CA LEU A 34 -10.26 4.42 6.42
C LEU A 34 -11.30 5.19 5.59
N ASN A 35 -12.11 6.01 6.26
CA ASN A 35 -13.09 6.89 5.63
C ASN A 35 -12.57 8.32 5.66
N CYS A 36 -12.48 8.95 4.50
CA CYS A 36 -11.95 10.29 4.34
C CYS A 36 -12.97 11.22 3.73
N ASP A 37 -13.23 12.34 4.40
CA ASP A 37 -13.95 13.48 3.83
C ASP A 37 -12.93 14.37 3.11
N VAL A 38 -13.15 14.57 1.82
CA VAL A 38 -12.30 15.38 0.94
C VAL A 38 -12.92 16.76 0.79
N SER A 39 -12.16 17.82 1.06
CA SER A 39 -12.64 19.19 0.86
C SER A 39 -12.94 19.48 -0.60
N GLY A 40 -13.96 20.31 -0.83
CA GLY A 40 -14.19 20.93 -2.12
C GLY A 40 -13.03 21.86 -2.49
N GLY A 41 -12.97 22.25 -3.75
CA GLY A 41 -11.94 23.19 -4.22
C GLY A 41 -12.01 23.42 -5.73
N ILE A 42 -11.12 24.27 -6.19
CA ILE A 42 -10.94 24.57 -7.62
C ILE A 42 -9.83 23.65 -8.12
N GLY A 43 -10.08 22.87 -9.17
CA GLY A 43 -9.05 22.11 -9.88
C GLY A 43 -8.35 22.98 -10.91
N PHE A 44 -7.03 22.82 -11.00
CA PHE A 44 -6.21 23.39 -12.06
C PHE A 44 -5.83 22.32 -13.09
N VAL A 45 -5.58 22.73 -14.31
CA VAL A 45 -5.34 21.84 -15.47
C VAL A 45 -4.19 20.82 -15.25
N VAL A 46 -3.29 21.04 -14.30
CA VAL A 46 -2.07 20.25 -14.13
C VAL A 46 -2.01 19.48 -12.81
N GLY A 47 -2.89 19.79 -11.86
CA GLY A 47 -2.93 19.12 -10.57
C GLY A 47 -3.71 19.88 -9.54
N SER A 48 -4.18 19.20 -8.53
CA SER A 48 -4.90 19.81 -7.40
C SER A 48 -4.47 19.18 -6.08
N GLN A 49 -4.44 20.01 -5.03
CA GLN A 49 -4.29 19.55 -3.67
C GLN A 49 -5.59 19.77 -2.90
N ARG A 50 -5.98 18.77 -2.12
CA ARG A 50 -7.19 18.82 -1.31
C ARG A 50 -6.90 18.34 0.10
N GLN A 51 -7.51 19.02 1.05
CA GLN A 51 -7.47 18.62 2.45
C GLN A 51 -8.37 17.41 2.66
N VAL A 52 -7.94 16.49 3.52
CA VAL A 52 -8.73 15.34 3.93
C VAL A 52 -8.78 15.22 5.45
N ASN A 53 -9.96 14.87 5.94
CA ASN A 53 -10.17 14.46 7.32
C ASN A 53 -10.61 13.00 7.31
N CYS A 54 -9.82 12.13 7.91
CA CYS A 54 -10.00 10.71 7.84
C CYS A 54 -10.26 10.10 9.21
N LEU A 55 -11.16 9.13 9.25
CA LEU A 55 -11.41 8.28 10.40
C LEU A 55 -11.03 6.84 10.04
N PHE A 56 -10.05 6.31 10.73
CA PHE A 56 -9.69 4.90 10.66
C PHE A 56 -10.47 4.11 11.68
N THR A 57 -11.23 3.13 11.23
CA THR A 57 -11.94 2.17 12.07
C THR A 57 -11.22 0.82 11.98
N PRO A 58 -10.53 0.41 13.05
CA PRO A 58 -9.87 -0.91 13.08
C PRO A 58 -10.87 -2.05 12.92
N GLY A 59 -10.47 -3.11 12.24
CA GLY A 59 -11.20 -4.39 12.16
C GLY A 59 -10.95 -5.33 13.36
N TYR A 60 -10.32 -4.82 14.40
CA TYR A 60 -9.99 -5.53 15.65
C TYR A 60 -10.35 -4.63 16.84
N PRO A 61 -10.44 -5.17 18.08
CA PRO A 61 -10.79 -4.38 19.26
C PRO A 61 -9.75 -3.29 19.55
N ALA A 62 -10.00 -2.08 19.03
CA ALA A 62 -9.21 -0.87 19.26
C ALA A 62 -10.07 0.37 19.00
N PRO A 63 -9.80 1.51 19.64
CA PRO A 63 -10.53 2.74 19.39
C PRO A 63 -10.25 3.25 17.97
N PRO A 64 -11.22 3.94 17.34
CA PRO A 64 -11.01 4.64 16.08
C PRO A 64 -9.93 5.70 16.21
N GLU A 65 -9.23 5.95 15.09
CA GLU A 65 -8.14 6.92 15.01
C GLU A 65 -8.44 8.01 14.00
N GLN A 66 -8.14 9.25 14.36
CA GLN A 66 -8.33 10.40 13.47
C GLN A 66 -7.01 10.79 12.81
N TYR A 67 -7.11 11.06 11.51
CA TYR A 67 -6.02 11.54 10.68
C TYR A 67 -6.47 12.76 9.89
N VAL A 68 -5.55 13.68 9.68
CA VAL A 68 -5.71 14.79 8.74
C VAL A 68 -4.64 14.69 7.68
N GLY A 69 -4.89 15.23 6.51
CA GLY A 69 -3.90 15.15 5.47
C GLY A 69 -4.25 15.89 4.21
N THR A 70 -3.52 15.56 3.16
CA THR A 70 -3.65 16.17 1.85
C THR A 70 -3.62 15.09 0.77
N ILE A 71 -4.52 15.19 -0.19
CA ILE A 71 -4.48 14.41 -1.43
C ILE A 71 -3.93 15.29 -2.53
N THR A 72 -2.92 14.80 -3.22
CA THR A 72 -2.41 15.38 -4.46
C THR A 72 -2.90 14.55 -5.63
N LYS A 73 -3.55 15.21 -6.58
CA LYS A 73 -3.98 14.62 -7.84
C LYS A 73 -3.14 15.15 -8.98
N VAL A 74 -2.83 14.27 -9.91
CA VAL A 74 -2.17 14.61 -11.17
C VAL A 74 -3.10 14.25 -12.32
N GLY A 75 -3.36 15.20 -13.21
CA GLY A 75 -4.22 15.02 -14.38
C GLY A 75 -5.13 16.22 -14.63
N LEU A 76 -5.97 16.11 -15.64
CA LEU A 76 -6.97 17.12 -15.99
C LEU A 76 -8.09 17.13 -14.96
N ASP A 77 -8.01 18.00 -13.99
CA ASP A 77 -9.06 18.27 -13.00
C ASP A 77 -9.60 19.68 -13.28
N VAL A 78 -10.46 19.78 -14.28
CA VAL A 78 -11.04 21.06 -14.70
C VAL A 78 -12.40 21.23 -14.08
N GLY A 79 -12.53 22.21 -13.19
CA GLY A 79 -13.81 22.62 -12.65
C GLY A 79 -13.86 22.79 -11.14
N PHE A 80 -15.08 23.12 -10.67
CA PHE A 80 -15.42 23.17 -9.25
C PHE A 80 -15.87 21.79 -8.80
N THR A 81 -15.30 21.29 -7.73
CA THR A 81 -15.75 20.06 -7.08
C THR A 81 -16.26 20.38 -5.68
N THR A 82 -17.42 19.82 -5.37
CA THR A 82 -18.12 20.05 -4.08
C THR A 82 -17.50 19.26 -2.92
N GLY A 83 -16.40 18.55 -3.17
CA GLY A 83 -15.85 17.60 -2.19
C GLY A 83 -16.47 16.21 -2.36
N GLY A 84 -16.09 15.28 -1.51
CA GLY A 84 -16.59 13.92 -1.56
C GLY A 84 -16.06 13.05 -0.44
N GLN A 85 -16.50 11.81 -0.41
CA GLN A 85 -16.01 10.80 0.53
C GLN A 85 -15.26 9.71 -0.21
N LEU A 86 -14.14 9.31 0.37
CA LEU A 86 -13.32 8.20 -0.08
C LEU A 86 -13.26 7.15 1.01
N THR A 87 -13.53 5.90 0.65
CA THR A 87 -13.40 4.77 1.57
C THR A 87 -12.31 3.84 1.08
N TRP A 88 -11.39 3.53 1.96
CA TRP A 88 -10.24 2.68 1.71
C TRP A 88 -10.25 1.45 2.60
N SER A 89 -9.94 0.29 2.04
CA SER A 89 -9.49 -0.85 2.83
C SER A 89 -8.04 -0.63 3.22
N VAL A 90 -7.74 -0.74 4.51
CA VAL A 90 -6.39 -0.62 5.03
C VAL A 90 -5.79 -2.00 5.19
N LEU A 91 -4.68 -2.24 4.47
CA LEU A 91 -3.90 -3.46 4.54
C LEU A 91 -2.58 -3.15 5.25
N GLN A 92 -2.17 -4.02 6.16
CA GLN A 92 -0.92 -3.88 6.91
C GLN A 92 -0.08 -5.14 6.81
N SER A 93 1.22 -4.98 6.66
CA SER A 93 2.19 -6.08 6.62
C SER A 93 2.96 -6.27 7.92
N THR A 94 2.74 -5.39 8.92
CA THR A 94 3.45 -5.38 10.19
C THR A 94 2.50 -5.22 11.37
N THR A 95 3.09 -5.14 12.57
CA THR A 95 2.36 -5.00 13.84
C THR A 95 1.44 -3.78 13.84
N ARG A 96 0.21 -4.00 14.26
CA ARG A 96 -0.83 -2.98 14.41
C ARG A 96 -0.47 -2.06 15.58
N ARG A 97 -0.04 -0.84 15.28
CA ARG A 97 0.28 0.20 16.25
C ARG A 97 -0.57 1.43 15.99
N ARG A 98 -0.89 2.14 17.06
CA ARG A 98 -1.60 3.41 16.98
C ARG A 98 -0.80 4.43 16.19
N GLY A 99 -1.49 5.19 15.32
CA GLY A 99 -0.84 6.18 14.46
C GLY A 99 -0.04 5.60 13.29
N VAL A 100 -0.14 4.30 13.01
CA VAL A 100 0.66 3.62 11.97
C VAL A 100 0.35 4.12 10.56
N LEU A 101 -0.84 4.69 10.34
CA LEU A 101 -1.23 5.23 9.05
C LEU A 101 -0.62 6.61 8.76
N ALA A 102 0.08 7.23 9.70
CA ALA A 102 0.77 8.48 9.44
C ALA A 102 1.91 8.28 8.43
N GLY A 103 2.03 9.16 7.46
CA GLY A 103 3.05 9.12 6.42
C GLY A 103 2.50 9.45 5.04
N SER A 104 3.35 9.36 4.04
CA SER A 104 2.99 9.56 2.63
C SER A 104 2.73 8.23 1.94
N TYR A 105 1.75 8.23 1.05
CA TYR A 105 1.32 7.10 0.25
C TYR A 105 1.35 7.50 -1.21
N ALA A 106 2.00 6.70 -2.02
CA ALA A 106 2.07 6.89 -3.47
C ALA A 106 1.48 5.69 -4.20
N GLY A 107 1.02 5.92 -5.42
CA GLY A 107 0.53 4.86 -6.29
C GLY A 107 1.62 3.81 -6.53
N ALA A 108 1.30 2.55 -6.25
CA ALA A 108 2.20 1.46 -6.56
C ALA A 108 2.19 1.17 -8.07
N SER A 109 3.34 0.86 -8.65
CA SER A 109 3.40 0.39 -10.03
C SER A 109 2.62 -0.92 -10.21
N ALA A 110 2.11 -1.17 -11.40
CA ALA A 110 1.37 -2.40 -11.69
C ALA A 110 2.18 -3.66 -11.32
N GLU A 111 3.48 -3.64 -11.55
CA GLU A 111 4.39 -4.73 -11.22
C GLU A 111 4.50 -4.96 -9.70
N ALA A 112 4.59 -3.89 -8.91
CA ALA A 112 4.64 -3.97 -7.46
C ALA A 112 3.32 -4.48 -6.88
N THR A 113 2.17 -4.05 -7.41
CA THR A 113 0.85 -4.49 -6.94
C THR A 113 0.59 -5.95 -7.25
N VAL A 114 0.92 -6.41 -8.46
CA VAL A 114 0.78 -7.82 -8.85
C VAL A 114 1.72 -8.71 -8.03
N GLY A 115 2.96 -8.30 -7.84
CA GLY A 115 3.96 -9.03 -7.05
C GLY A 115 3.58 -9.19 -5.57
N ALA A 116 2.87 -8.21 -5.00
CA ALA A 116 2.41 -8.23 -3.61
C ALA A 116 1.00 -8.81 -3.44
N GLY A 117 0.30 -9.18 -4.51
CA GLY A 117 -1.10 -9.64 -4.47
C GLY A 117 -2.09 -8.51 -4.17
N LEU A 118 -1.71 -7.27 -4.41
CA LEU A 118 -2.55 -6.09 -4.22
C LEU A 118 -3.29 -5.78 -5.52
N GLY A 119 -4.51 -5.24 -5.40
CA GLY A 119 -5.32 -4.83 -6.55
C GLY A 119 -4.80 -3.58 -7.27
N ALA A 120 -5.47 -3.21 -8.35
CA ALA A 120 -5.18 -1.97 -9.07
C ALA A 120 -5.48 -0.72 -8.22
N ASN A 121 -4.79 0.39 -8.51
CA ASN A 121 -4.96 1.68 -7.83
C ASN A 121 -4.67 1.67 -6.31
N VAL A 122 -3.84 0.77 -5.85
CA VAL A 122 -3.40 0.73 -4.46
C VAL A 122 -2.32 1.78 -4.21
N LEU A 123 -2.44 2.48 -3.09
CA LEU A 123 -1.42 3.39 -2.58
C LEU A 123 -0.63 2.68 -1.49
N VAL A 124 0.68 2.71 -1.57
CA VAL A 124 1.57 2.11 -0.56
C VAL A 124 2.35 3.20 0.15
N GLY A 125 2.42 3.10 1.46
CA GLY A 125 3.10 4.09 2.28
C GLY A 125 2.97 3.83 3.77
N GLY A 126 2.79 4.92 4.52
CA GLY A 126 2.80 4.88 5.98
C GLY A 126 4.20 4.68 6.54
N ASN A 127 4.29 4.40 7.84
CA ASN A 127 5.55 4.10 8.47
C ASN A 127 6.18 2.84 7.84
N ASP A 128 7.43 2.94 7.41
CA ASP A 128 8.21 1.84 6.83
C ASP A 128 7.57 1.16 5.60
N ARG A 129 6.68 1.86 4.89
CA ARG A 129 5.91 1.32 3.76
C ARG A 129 5.14 0.04 4.12
N SER A 130 4.70 -0.04 5.37
CA SER A 130 4.01 -1.20 5.91
C SER A 130 2.49 -1.16 5.74
N VAL A 131 1.96 -0.10 5.15
CA VAL A 131 0.53 0.12 4.94
C VAL A 131 0.22 0.27 3.46
N ALA A 132 -0.86 -0.38 3.04
CA ALA A 132 -1.43 -0.20 1.71
C ALA A 132 -2.90 0.24 1.83
N LEU A 133 -3.28 1.21 1.03
CA LEU A 133 -4.65 1.72 0.94
C LEU A 133 -5.25 1.27 -0.39
N GLN A 134 -6.27 0.42 -0.31
CA GLN A 134 -7.00 -0.07 -1.47
C GLN A 134 -8.37 0.60 -1.54
N PRO A 135 -8.71 1.30 -2.64
CA PRO A 135 -9.99 1.98 -2.75
C PRO A 135 -11.15 0.98 -2.74
N LEU A 136 -12.14 1.20 -1.87
CA LEU A 136 -13.38 0.41 -1.80
C LEU A 136 -14.53 1.13 -2.49
N SER A 137 -14.70 2.41 -2.20
CA SER A 137 -15.78 3.21 -2.78
C SER A 137 -15.41 4.68 -2.85
N ILE A 138 -16.04 5.35 -3.79
CA ILE A 138 -15.96 6.79 -3.98
C ILE A 138 -17.37 7.28 -4.08
N GLN A 139 -17.81 8.05 -3.09
CA GLN A 139 -19.11 8.72 -3.09
C GLN A 139 -18.91 10.20 -3.39
N GLY A 140 -19.67 10.70 -4.34
CA GLY A 140 -19.62 12.08 -4.78
C GLY A 140 -19.71 12.20 -6.30
N GLN A 141 -19.83 13.42 -6.80
CA GLN A 141 -20.09 13.75 -8.22
C GLN A 141 -18.97 13.32 -9.21
N VAL A 142 -17.87 12.82 -8.74
CA VAL A 142 -16.72 12.52 -9.58
C VAL A 142 -16.37 11.05 -9.43
N GLY A 143 -17.04 10.21 -10.18
CA GLY A 143 -16.89 8.77 -10.20
C GLY A 143 -15.46 8.23 -10.28
N LEU A 144 -15.29 7.06 -10.82
CA LEU A 144 -14.03 6.27 -10.93
C LEU A 144 -12.75 7.03 -11.30
N ASN A 145 -12.88 8.19 -11.96
CA ASN A 145 -11.74 9.04 -12.34
C ASN A 145 -11.00 9.66 -11.14
N VAL A 146 -11.63 9.76 -9.97
CA VAL A 146 -11.01 10.35 -8.78
C VAL A 146 -9.95 9.42 -8.20
N ALA A 147 -10.25 8.13 -8.11
CA ALA A 147 -9.28 7.16 -7.59
C ALA A 147 -8.10 6.94 -8.54
N ALA A 148 -8.36 6.96 -9.85
CA ALA A 148 -7.31 6.78 -10.86
C ALA A 148 -6.34 7.97 -10.96
N GLY A 149 -6.75 9.16 -10.51
CA GLY A 149 -5.92 10.37 -10.56
C GLY A 149 -5.19 10.69 -9.24
N ILE A 150 -5.37 9.92 -8.18
CA ILE A 150 -4.64 10.15 -6.92
C ILE A 150 -3.19 9.70 -7.09
N ALA A 151 -2.28 10.66 -7.07
CA ALA A 151 -0.85 10.40 -7.13
C ALA A 151 -0.24 10.17 -5.76
N GLU A 152 -0.72 10.92 -4.76
CA GLU A 152 -0.18 10.87 -3.40
C GLU A 152 -1.24 11.24 -2.36
N ILE A 153 -1.19 10.57 -1.22
CA ILE A 153 -1.90 10.96 0.01
C ILE A 153 -0.87 11.11 1.12
N SER A 154 -0.90 12.22 1.84
CA SER A 154 -0.13 12.41 3.05
C SER A 154 -1.07 12.46 4.25
N LEU A 155 -0.83 11.64 5.26
CA LEU A 155 -1.64 11.52 6.47
C LEU A 155 -0.82 11.85 7.72
N GLN A 156 -1.43 12.58 8.65
CA GLN A 156 -0.88 12.90 9.96
C GLN A 156 -1.86 12.42 11.03
N PHE A 157 -1.34 11.74 12.03
CA PHE A 157 -2.13 11.26 13.16
C PHE A 157 -2.54 12.43 14.06
N VAL A 158 -3.81 12.48 14.46
CA VAL A 158 -4.33 13.52 15.36
C VAL A 158 -4.57 12.95 16.74
N ARG A 159 -5.28 11.79 16.84
CA ARG A 159 -5.59 11.13 18.11
C ARG A 159 -6.18 9.72 17.90
#